data_8ca9333c42065324262378c636afd486
#
_entry.id   8ca9333c42065324262378c636afd486
#
_cell.length_a   1.000
_cell.length_b   1.000
_cell.length_c   1.000
_cell.angle_alpha   90.00
_cell.angle_beta   90.00
_cell.angle_gamma   90.00
#
_symmetry.space_group_name_H-M   'P 1'
#
loop_
_entity.id
_entity.type
_entity.pdbx_description
1 polymer ?
#
loop_
_entity_poly.entity_id
_entity_poly.type
_entity_poly.pdbx_seq_one_letter_code
_entity_poly.pdbx_strand_id
1 'polypeptide(L)'
;MDQPTILVVDDIPENVELLEAYLVPEKYHVVTAYNGIEALEQAKETPPDIVLLDVMMPQMDGFEVCQTLKNDPKTQFVPVVMVTALKERDDKLRGIEAGADDFLTKPIDRVELLTRIRSLIRVKFLHDDLEKSYVELQE
;
A
#
# COMPACT_ATOMS: atom_id res chain seq x y z
N MET A 1 -8.52 19.89 0.10
CA MET A 1 -8.12 18.57 0.58
C MET A 1 -6.75 18.21 0.04
N ASP A 2 -5.90 17.75 0.91
CA ASP A 2 -4.57 17.34 0.51
C ASP A 2 -4.65 16.09 -0.37
N GLN A 3 -3.67 15.94 -1.25
CA GLN A 3 -3.61 14.77 -2.11
C GLN A 3 -3.31 13.54 -1.26
N PRO A 4 -4.04 12.42 -1.50
CA PRO A 4 -3.69 11.17 -0.83
C PRO A 4 -2.28 10.73 -1.20
N THR A 5 -1.56 10.20 -0.23
CA THR A 5 -0.18 9.73 -0.41
C THR A 5 -0.17 8.23 -0.64
N ILE A 6 0.49 7.81 -1.71
CA ILE A 6 0.64 6.40 -2.07
C ILE A 6 2.12 6.04 -2.02
N LEU A 7 2.45 5.05 -1.20
CA LEU A 7 3.81 4.50 -1.16
C LEU A 7 3.89 3.35 -2.15
N VAL A 8 4.77 3.48 -3.13
CA VAL A 8 5.01 2.46 -4.16
C VAL A 8 6.32 1.76 -3.86
N VAL A 9 6.28 0.45 -3.66
CA VAL A 9 7.44 -0.36 -3.28
C VAL A 9 7.69 -1.45 -4.31
N ASP A 10 8.82 -1.39 -5.00
CA ASP A 10 9.26 -2.40 -5.96
C ASP A 10 10.76 -2.22 -6.14
N ASP A 11 11.50 -3.33 -6.24
CA ASP A 11 12.96 -3.27 -6.40
C ASP A 11 13.39 -2.97 -7.85
N ILE A 12 12.45 -3.00 -8.78
CA ILE A 12 12.72 -2.72 -10.20
C ILE A 12 12.25 -1.29 -10.51
N PRO A 13 13.19 -0.35 -10.80
CA PRO A 13 12.82 1.06 -11.03
C PRO A 13 11.78 1.27 -12.12
N GLU A 14 11.82 0.48 -13.19
CA GLU A 14 10.87 0.59 -14.30
C GLU A 14 9.44 0.33 -13.84
N ASN A 15 9.24 -0.60 -12.90
CA ASN A 15 7.93 -0.89 -12.34
C ASN A 15 7.41 0.28 -11.50
N VAL A 16 8.30 0.90 -10.73
CA VAL A 16 7.96 2.09 -9.93
C VAL A 16 7.56 3.23 -10.87
N GLU A 17 8.33 3.48 -11.92
CA GLU A 17 8.05 4.53 -12.89
C GLU A 17 6.69 4.33 -13.58
N LEU A 18 6.35 3.08 -13.91
CA LEU A 18 5.06 2.77 -14.53
C LEU A 18 3.91 3.13 -13.61
N LEU A 19 4.01 2.74 -12.34
CA LEU A 19 2.95 3.04 -11.37
C LEU A 19 2.85 4.54 -11.11
N GLU A 20 3.97 5.24 -11.03
CA GLU A 20 3.96 6.70 -10.92
C GLU A 20 3.25 7.35 -12.11
N ALA A 21 3.52 6.84 -13.33
CA ALA A 21 2.90 7.36 -14.54
C ALA A 21 1.38 7.19 -14.52
N TYR A 22 0.87 6.15 -13.87
CA TYR A 22 -0.56 5.94 -13.73
C TYR A 22 -1.17 6.81 -12.63
N LEU A 23 -0.42 7.06 -11.55
CA LEU A 23 -0.96 7.69 -10.34
C LEU A 23 -0.85 9.21 -10.33
N VAL A 24 0.25 9.77 -10.81
CA VAL A 24 0.48 11.21 -10.74
C VAL A 24 -0.60 12.02 -11.47
N PRO A 25 -1.05 11.63 -12.69
CA PRO A 25 -2.12 12.38 -13.37
C PRO A 25 -3.44 12.39 -12.61
N GLU A 26 -3.66 11.41 -11.73
CA GLU A 26 -4.87 11.30 -10.92
C GLU A 26 -4.78 12.09 -9.61
N LYS A 27 -3.74 12.92 -9.49
CA LYS A 27 -3.51 13.82 -8.35
C LYS A 27 -3.19 13.11 -7.05
N TYR A 28 -2.55 11.95 -7.14
CA TYR A 28 -1.99 11.28 -5.96
C TYR A 28 -0.56 11.76 -5.74
N HIS A 29 -0.19 11.90 -4.48
CA HIS A 29 1.19 12.16 -4.10
C HIS A 29 1.89 10.81 -3.98
N VAL A 30 2.91 10.57 -4.79
CA VAL A 30 3.61 9.27 -4.84
C VAL A 30 4.94 9.37 -4.11
N VAL A 31 5.15 8.46 -3.17
CA VAL A 31 6.41 8.26 -2.48
C VAL A 31 6.92 6.89 -2.89
N THR A 32 8.21 6.75 -3.14
CA THR A 32 8.78 5.52 -3.67
C THR A 32 9.78 4.88 -2.72
N ALA A 33 9.84 3.55 -2.75
CA ALA A 33 10.85 2.78 -2.03
C ALA A 33 11.25 1.60 -2.91
N TYR A 34 12.53 1.26 -2.90
CA TYR A 34 13.08 0.23 -3.77
C TYR A 34 13.46 -1.05 -3.05
N ASN A 35 13.15 -1.12 -1.76
CA ASN A 35 13.33 -2.34 -0.97
C ASN A 35 12.46 -2.25 0.28
N GLY A 36 12.39 -3.37 1.02
CA GLY A 36 11.52 -3.43 2.19
C GLY A 36 11.96 -2.52 3.33
N ILE A 37 13.26 -2.37 3.54
CA ILE A 37 13.79 -1.52 4.60
C ILE A 37 13.43 -0.06 4.34
N GLU A 38 13.65 0.41 3.10
CA GLU A 38 13.24 1.77 2.70
C GLU A 38 11.75 1.98 2.88
N ALA A 39 10.95 0.97 2.51
CA ALA A 39 9.50 1.06 2.62
C ALA A 39 9.07 1.29 4.07
N LEU A 40 9.66 0.55 5.00
CA LEU A 40 9.34 0.69 6.41
C LEU A 40 9.78 2.04 6.97
N GLU A 41 10.95 2.52 6.56
CA GLU A 41 11.44 3.84 6.97
C GLU A 41 10.52 4.96 6.47
N GLN A 42 10.14 4.91 5.18
CA GLN A 42 9.25 5.90 4.60
C GLN A 42 7.88 5.89 5.28
N ALA A 43 7.34 4.70 5.55
CA ALA A 43 6.03 4.58 6.17
C ALA A 43 6.01 5.11 7.61
N LYS A 44 7.12 4.99 8.32
CA LYS A 44 7.23 5.52 9.69
C LYS A 44 7.36 7.03 9.72
N GLU A 45 8.13 7.60 8.79
CA GLU A 45 8.32 9.05 8.72
C GLU A 45 7.04 9.77 8.36
N THR A 46 6.37 9.29 7.32
CA THR A 46 5.11 9.87 6.84
C THR A 46 4.19 8.73 6.46
N PRO A 47 3.32 8.30 7.38
CA PRO A 47 2.41 7.20 7.07
C PRO A 47 1.59 7.50 5.82
N PRO A 48 1.63 6.61 4.81
CA PRO A 48 0.87 6.83 3.59
C PRO A 48 -0.60 6.48 3.76
N ASP A 49 -1.41 6.85 2.78
CA ASP A 49 -2.83 6.49 2.77
C ASP A 49 -3.06 5.10 2.18
N ILE A 50 -2.11 4.62 1.38
CA ILE A 50 -2.14 3.27 0.83
C ILE A 50 -0.72 2.86 0.42
N VAL A 51 -0.44 1.56 0.46
CA VAL A 51 0.85 0.99 0.03
C VAL A 51 0.62 0.02 -1.12
N LEU A 52 1.34 0.24 -2.22
CA LEU A 52 1.42 -0.73 -3.32
C LEU A 52 2.75 -1.46 -3.18
N LEU A 53 2.70 -2.74 -2.97
CA LEU A 53 3.84 -3.50 -2.47
C LEU A 53 4.12 -4.74 -3.31
N ASP A 54 5.29 -4.76 -3.95
CA ASP A 54 5.73 -5.96 -4.67
C ASP A 54 6.09 -7.06 -3.68
N VAL A 55 5.76 -8.30 -4.04
CA VAL A 55 6.02 -9.47 -3.18
C VAL A 55 7.47 -9.92 -3.29
N MET A 56 7.99 -10.00 -4.51
CA MET A 56 9.31 -10.57 -4.77
C MET A 56 10.41 -9.52 -4.73
N MET A 57 11.01 -9.34 -3.55
CA MET A 57 12.13 -8.42 -3.38
C MET A 57 13.26 -9.12 -2.61
N PRO A 58 14.53 -8.76 -2.87
CA PRO A 58 15.65 -9.34 -2.14
C PRO A 58 15.66 -8.88 -0.68
N GLN A 59 16.23 -9.69 0.19
CA GLN A 59 16.43 -9.46 1.62
C GLN A 59 15.13 -9.50 2.43
N MET A 60 14.21 -8.60 2.18
CA MET A 60 12.92 -8.56 2.86
C MET A 60 11.81 -8.56 1.81
N ASP A 61 11.01 -9.61 1.76
CA ASP A 61 9.94 -9.71 0.77
C ASP A 61 8.69 -8.92 1.19
N GLY A 62 7.74 -8.83 0.26
CA GLY A 62 6.51 -8.05 0.49
C GLY A 62 5.66 -8.59 1.63
N PHE A 63 5.66 -9.89 1.87
CA PHE A 63 4.89 -10.47 2.98
C PHE A 63 5.42 -9.97 4.32
N GLU A 64 6.75 -9.93 4.47
CA GLU A 64 7.38 -9.43 5.69
C GLU A 64 7.10 -7.94 5.92
N VAL A 65 7.18 -7.14 4.85
CA VAL A 65 6.87 -5.71 4.92
C VAL A 65 5.42 -5.50 5.36
N CYS A 66 4.50 -6.21 4.73
CA CYS A 66 3.08 -6.11 5.05
C CYS A 66 2.81 -6.47 6.50
N GLN A 67 3.36 -7.59 6.96
CA GLN A 67 3.18 -8.04 8.34
C GLN A 67 3.71 -7.01 9.33
N THR A 68 4.88 -6.43 9.04
CA THR A 68 5.47 -5.41 9.90
C THR A 68 4.60 -4.17 9.97
N LEU A 69 4.08 -3.71 8.83
CA LEU A 69 3.18 -2.55 8.80
C LEU A 69 1.90 -2.80 9.59
N LYS A 70 1.34 -4.00 9.45
CA LYS A 70 0.08 -4.35 10.13
C LYS A 70 0.25 -4.57 11.63
N ASN A 71 1.47 -4.83 12.08
CA ASN A 71 1.77 -4.99 13.51
C ASN A 71 2.20 -3.69 14.20
N ASP A 72 2.37 -2.60 13.46
CA ASP A 72 2.75 -1.31 14.01
C ASP A 72 1.49 -0.45 14.19
N PRO A 73 1.19 0.05 15.41
CA PRO A 73 0.02 0.88 15.63
C PRO A 73 -0.07 2.12 14.74
N LYS A 74 1.06 2.63 14.27
CA LYS A 74 1.09 3.82 13.41
C LYS A 74 0.64 3.53 11.98
N THR A 75 0.78 2.28 11.52
CA THR A 75 0.52 1.90 10.13
C THR A 75 -0.47 0.76 9.97
N GLN A 76 -0.99 0.22 11.07
CA GLN A 76 -1.83 -0.98 11.01
C GLN A 76 -3.10 -0.83 10.17
N PHE A 77 -3.63 0.38 10.07
CA PHE A 77 -4.86 0.63 9.30
C PHE A 77 -4.61 1.14 7.89
N VAL A 78 -3.35 1.29 7.48
CA VAL A 78 -3.02 1.67 6.11
C VAL A 78 -3.28 0.48 5.19
N PRO A 79 -4.13 0.62 4.17
CA PRO A 79 -4.36 -0.48 3.23
C PRO A 79 -3.08 -0.87 2.50
N VAL A 80 -2.87 -2.18 2.35
CA VAL A 80 -1.73 -2.73 1.62
C VAL A 80 -2.25 -3.55 0.46
N VAL A 81 -1.86 -3.18 -0.77
CA VAL A 81 -2.17 -3.92 -1.99
C VAL A 81 -0.90 -4.61 -2.46
N MET A 82 -0.94 -5.94 -2.52
CA MET A 82 0.15 -6.72 -3.08
C MET A 82 0.10 -6.66 -4.60
N VAL A 83 1.21 -6.26 -5.22
CA VAL A 83 1.34 -6.18 -6.67
C VAL A 83 2.36 -7.24 -7.08
N THR A 84 1.90 -8.29 -7.75
CA THR A 84 2.75 -9.45 -7.94
C THR A 84 2.47 -10.20 -9.24
N ALA A 85 3.51 -10.88 -9.76
CA ALA A 85 3.35 -11.84 -10.84
C ALA A 85 2.91 -13.21 -10.32
N LEU A 86 2.90 -13.40 -9.00
CA LEU A 86 2.52 -14.67 -8.38
C LEU A 86 1.03 -14.91 -8.52
N LYS A 87 0.66 -16.05 -9.09
CA LYS A 87 -0.74 -16.42 -9.35
C LYS A 87 -1.19 -17.61 -8.53
N GLU A 88 -0.29 -18.20 -7.77
CA GLU A 88 -0.59 -19.40 -7.02
C GLU A 88 -1.45 -19.10 -5.80
N ARG A 89 -2.36 -20.03 -5.50
CA ARG A 89 -3.28 -19.91 -4.39
C ARG A 89 -2.55 -19.74 -3.06
N ASP A 90 -1.44 -20.48 -2.87
CA ASP A 90 -0.67 -20.44 -1.63
C ASP A 90 -0.07 -19.07 -1.39
N ASP A 91 0.38 -18.39 -2.44
CA ASP A 91 0.93 -17.04 -2.34
C ASP A 91 -0.12 -16.03 -1.92
N LYS A 92 -1.34 -16.16 -2.44
CA LYS A 92 -2.45 -15.31 -2.04
C LYS A 92 -2.81 -15.54 -0.58
N LEU A 93 -2.79 -16.80 -0.13
CA LEU A 93 -3.05 -17.14 1.28
C LEU A 93 -1.99 -16.53 2.19
N ARG A 94 -0.73 -16.58 1.79
CA ARG A 94 0.36 -15.93 2.56
C ARG A 94 0.14 -14.43 2.70
N GLY A 95 -0.30 -13.79 1.61
CA GLY A 95 -0.61 -12.36 1.64
C GLY A 95 -1.75 -12.04 2.58
N ILE A 96 -2.81 -12.84 2.55
CA ILE A 96 -3.95 -12.66 3.44
C ILE A 96 -3.52 -12.84 4.90
N GLU A 97 -2.72 -13.86 5.19
CA GLU A 97 -2.18 -14.09 6.53
C GLU A 97 -1.27 -12.96 7.00
N ALA A 98 -0.55 -12.33 6.08
CA ALA A 98 0.29 -11.17 6.39
C ALA A 98 -0.54 -9.90 6.60
N GLY A 99 -1.83 -9.92 6.27
CA GLY A 99 -2.73 -8.80 6.48
C GLY A 99 -2.97 -7.93 5.25
N ALA A 100 -2.63 -8.41 4.04
CA ALA A 100 -2.89 -7.65 2.82
C ALA A 100 -4.38 -7.42 2.60
N ASP A 101 -4.71 -6.23 2.14
CA ASP A 101 -6.10 -5.83 1.91
C ASP A 101 -6.59 -6.19 0.51
N ASP A 102 -5.67 -6.28 -0.46
CA ASP A 102 -6.03 -6.61 -1.84
C ASP A 102 -4.79 -7.08 -2.61
N PHE A 103 -5.03 -7.58 -3.81
CA PHE A 103 -3.99 -8.09 -4.72
C PHE A 103 -4.22 -7.59 -6.12
N LEU A 104 -3.14 -7.25 -6.81
CA LEU A 104 -3.14 -6.94 -8.24
C LEU A 104 -2.08 -7.81 -8.91
N THR A 105 -2.43 -8.44 -10.01
CA THR A 105 -1.52 -9.32 -10.74
C THR A 105 -0.85 -8.56 -11.88
N LYS A 106 0.46 -8.70 -12.01
CA LYS A 106 1.20 -8.13 -13.14
C LYS A 106 0.88 -8.90 -14.43
N PRO A 107 0.79 -8.24 -15.59
CA PRO A 107 0.94 -6.81 -15.81
C PRO A 107 -0.24 -6.03 -15.28
N ILE A 108 0.04 -4.84 -14.70
CA ILE A 108 -0.98 -4.04 -14.03
C ILE A 108 -1.85 -3.32 -15.05
N ASP A 109 -3.17 -3.53 -14.94
CA ASP A 109 -4.15 -2.78 -15.71
C ASP A 109 -4.41 -1.45 -15.01
N ARG A 110 -4.29 -0.35 -15.77
CA ARG A 110 -4.43 0.99 -15.22
C ARG A 110 -5.80 1.21 -14.59
N VAL A 111 -6.87 0.80 -15.26
CA VAL A 111 -8.25 1.01 -14.78
C VAL A 111 -8.49 0.22 -13.49
N GLU A 112 -8.04 -1.04 -13.45
CA GLU A 112 -8.18 -1.89 -12.28
C GLU A 112 -7.42 -1.28 -11.09
N LEU A 113 -6.18 -0.84 -11.31
CA LEU A 113 -5.37 -0.21 -10.27
C LEU A 113 -6.07 1.00 -9.68
N LEU A 114 -6.51 1.93 -10.54
CA LEU A 114 -7.14 3.17 -10.07
C LEU A 114 -8.45 2.90 -9.35
N THR A 115 -9.22 1.92 -9.80
CA THR A 115 -10.48 1.55 -9.17
C THR A 115 -10.25 1.01 -7.76
N ARG A 116 -9.26 0.12 -7.60
CA ARG A 116 -8.91 -0.45 -6.31
C ARG A 116 -8.41 0.61 -5.33
N ILE A 117 -7.53 1.49 -5.83
CA ILE A 117 -6.97 2.56 -5.01
C ILE A 117 -8.07 3.49 -4.50
N ARG A 118 -8.96 3.94 -5.38
CA ARG A 118 -10.07 4.83 -4.98
C ARG A 118 -10.94 4.19 -3.90
N SER A 119 -11.24 2.91 -4.06
CA SER A 119 -12.07 2.18 -3.10
C SER A 119 -11.39 2.07 -1.73
N LEU A 120 -10.13 1.69 -1.71
CA LEU A 120 -9.38 1.50 -0.46
C LEU A 120 -9.08 2.82 0.24
N ILE A 121 -8.79 3.87 -0.49
CA ILE A 121 -8.58 5.20 0.09
C ILE A 121 -9.86 5.70 0.73
N ARG A 122 -11.00 5.46 0.10
CA ARG A 122 -12.30 5.82 0.70
C ARG A 122 -12.50 5.15 2.04
N VAL A 123 -12.21 3.86 2.12
CA VAL A 123 -12.31 3.09 3.38
C VAL A 123 -11.36 3.65 4.43
N LYS A 124 -10.13 3.96 4.03
CA LYS A 124 -9.12 4.52 4.93
C LYS A 124 -9.56 5.86 5.50
N PHE A 125 -10.09 6.74 4.65
CA PHE A 125 -10.55 8.06 5.09
C PHE A 125 -11.78 7.97 6.00
N LEU A 126 -12.69 7.05 5.72
CA LEU A 126 -13.84 6.81 6.60
C LEU A 126 -13.40 6.29 7.95
N HIS A 127 -12.40 5.41 7.98
CA HIS A 127 -11.83 4.93 9.23
C HIS A 127 -11.21 6.06 10.04
N ASP A 128 -10.42 6.91 9.38
CA ASP A 128 -9.75 8.04 10.03
C ASP A 128 -10.77 9.03 10.59
N ASP A 129 -11.83 9.33 9.84
CA ASP A 129 -12.88 10.23 10.28
C ASP A 129 -13.63 9.66 11.48
N LEU A 130 -13.91 8.37 11.46
CA LEU A 130 -14.60 7.71 12.57
C LEU A 130 -13.75 7.72 13.84
N GLU A 131 -12.48 7.42 13.71
CA GLU A 131 -11.53 7.44 14.82
C GLU A 131 -11.43 8.84 15.43
N LYS A 132 -11.35 9.87 14.59
CA LYS A 132 -11.31 11.26 15.02
C LYS A 132 -12.58 11.65 15.79
N SER A 133 -13.74 11.27 15.26
CA SER A 133 -15.03 11.54 15.93
C SER A 133 -15.12 10.85 17.28
N TYR A 134 -14.62 9.62 17.37
CA TYR A 134 -14.60 8.87 18.61
C TYR A 134 -13.74 9.57 19.69
N VAL A 135 -12.58 10.04 19.30
CA VAL A 135 -11.68 10.78 20.20
C VAL A 135 -12.35 12.08 20.68
N GLU A 136 -12.97 12.82 19.77
CA GLU A 136 -13.68 14.06 20.12
C GLU A 136 -14.81 13.83 21.12
N LEU A 137 -15.52 12.71 20.99
CA LEU A 137 -16.61 12.37 21.93
C LEU A 137 -16.12 12.02 23.33
N GLN A 138 -14.86 11.62 23.46
CA GLN A 138 -14.28 11.27 24.76
C GLN A 138 -13.72 12.47 25.52
N GLU A 139 -13.52 13.56 24.82
CA GLU A 139 -13.05 14.81 25.43
C GLU A 139 -14.22 15.58 26.06
#